data_77105b1f4a97e6fed6af297d7cb52081
#
_entry.id   77105b1f4a97e6fed6af297d7cb52081
#
_cell.length_a   1.000
_cell.length_b   1.000
_cell.length_c   1.000
_cell.angle_alpha   90.00
_cell.angle_beta   90.00
_cell.angle_gamma   90.00
#
_symmetry.space_group_name_H-M   'P 1'
#
loop_
_entity.id
_entity.type
_entity.pdbx_description
1 polymer ?
#
loop_
_entity_poly.entity_id
_entity_poly.type
_entity_poly.pdbx_seq_one_letter_code
_entity_poly.pdbx_strand_id
1 'polypeptide(L)'
;MDCTVHSIALNKIVKYFDGQWQGMATASDGACYFGASTHSPLHGASFFKFEPATRKLTILAEDMTEVCGEDRSRTPPQGKIHSPIIECDGWLYLTTHLSNYWEKAINAYTGAHVIGYELSTGRFRDFGVVREGYSIYSAIDVDRINKKLYVFVVPWRSADVENDGSHLYQLDIATGAKADLGRVPPKGRGACIWFFIDNKGDCWFTLWKHHWPLPSDEGDLYQFDARAGAIRCHKGVLPIGLLAPDGAPAPERLRCERSWTWAQPLPGNKQCLFTMGWLGGGDERLWIFDPDRDIESGDAFQPIAYIGATFHSLAYDKKDRVYFVQFRDLNDARTHYSEATRDYVREDIHFNDQLHLRSVSTDPDADGRILDHGRIVDQDNRHISMIESMAADDKGNVFMHGSWHAQSPEEASYAYVWQELLDYLTDLGFPNVLKTLHVAQDHTHKLLHRGQFFSHANIS
;
A
#
# COMPACT_ATOMS: atom_id res chain seq x y z
N MET A 1 -19.37 21.41 -6.19
CA MET A 1 -18.16 22.25 -5.95
C MET A 1 -16.99 21.38 -6.33
N ASP A 2 -15.97 21.93 -7.01
CA ASP A 2 -14.80 21.15 -7.39
C ASP A 2 -13.69 21.35 -6.34
N CYS A 3 -12.98 20.27 -6.02
CA CYS A 3 -11.75 20.27 -5.24
C CYS A 3 -10.58 20.43 -6.21
N THR A 4 -10.07 21.66 -6.36
CA THR A 4 -8.97 21.92 -7.28
C THR A 4 -7.64 21.55 -6.62
N VAL A 5 -6.88 20.70 -7.28
CA VAL A 5 -5.56 20.26 -6.84
C VAL A 5 -4.47 20.86 -7.73
N HIS A 6 -3.27 21.03 -7.17
CA HIS A 6 -2.09 21.37 -7.95
C HIS A 6 -1.34 20.10 -8.33
N SER A 7 -1.32 19.75 -9.62
CA SER A 7 -0.71 18.52 -10.14
C SER A 7 0.64 18.78 -10.79
N ILE A 8 1.56 17.85 -10.57
CA ILE A 8 2.89 17.81 -11.18
C ILE A 8 3.00 16.51 -11.98
N ALA A 9 3.24 16.60 -13.28
CA ALA A 9 3.41 15.45 -14.16
C ALA A 9 4.75 14.76 -13.89
N LEU A 10 4.73 13.63 -13.20
CA LEU A 10 5.93 12.91 -12.80
C LEU A 10 6.66 12.27 -13.99
N ASN A 11 5.94 11.86 -15.03
CA ASN A 11 6.51 11.31 -16.25
C ASN A 11 7.43 12.28 -17.01
N LYS A 12 7.33 13.58 -16.74
CA LYS A 12 8.29 14.60 -17.24
C LYS A 12 9.57 14.70 -16.41
N ILE A 13 9.59 14.04 -15.25
CA ILE A 13 10.69 14.10 -14.29
C ILE A 13 11.40 12.74 -14.22
N VAL A 14 10.64 11.65 -14.15
CA VAL A 14 11.13 10.28 -14.15
C VAL A 14 10.43 9.51 -15.26
N LYS A 15 11.21 8.89 -16.13
CA LYS A 15 10.70 8.23 -17.33
C LYS A 15 10.17 6.82 -17.07
N TYR A 16 10.84 6.08 -16.20
CA TYR A 16 10.60 4.64 -16.00
C TYR A 16 9.87 4.36 -14.69
N PHE A 17 8.66 4.91 -14.55
CA PHE A 17 7.80 4.53 -13.43
C PHE A 17 6.37 4.30 -13.94
N ASP A 18 5.62 3.45 -13.27
CA ASP A 18 4.27 3.06 -13.69
C ASP A 18 3.27 2.95 -12.54
N GLY A 19 3.66 3.33 -11.35
CA GLY A 19 2.73 3.39 -10.24
C GLY A 19 3.34 3.75 -8.91
N GLN A 20 2.48 3.90 -7.93
CA GLN A 20 2.85 4.00 -6.55
C GLN A 20 1.78 3.36 -5.68
N TRP A 21 2.21 2.48 -4.81
CA TRP A 21 1.31 1.76 -3.94
C TRP A 21 1.77 1.96 -2.50
N GLN A 22 1.01 2.76 -1.71
CA GLN A 22 1.21 3.06 -0.28
C GLN A 22 2.41 3.94 0.11
N GLY A 23 3.51 3.92 -0.59
CA GLY A 23 4.78 4.58 -0.23
C GLY A 23 4.73 6.10 -0.19
N MET A 24 3.85 6.70 0.65
CA MET A 24 3.69 8.14 0.83
C MET A 24 3.46 8.47 2.31
N ALA A 25 4.10 9.54 2.80
CA ALA A 25 3.86 10.07 4.14
C ALA A 25 4.20 11.55 4.23
N THR A 26 3.53 12.24 5.16
CA THR A 26 3.92 13.58 5.63
C THR A 26 4.85 13.46 6.82
N ALA A 27 5.92 14.25 6.84
CA ALA A 27 6.92 14.24 7.90
C ALA A 27 6.86 15.48 8.78
N SER A 28 7.56 15.40 9.92
CA SER A 28 7.61 16.48 10.92
C SER A 28 8.23 17.78 10.40
N ASP A 29 9.03 17.73 9.32
CA ASP A 29 9.55 18.92 8.64
C ASP A 29 8.52 19.64 7.76
N GLY A 30 7.29 19.12 7.69
CA GLY A 30 6.17 19.66 6.93
C GLY A 30 6.18 19.31 5.44
N ALA A 31 7.07 18.44 5.00
CA ALA A 31 7.11 17.97 3.63
C ALA A 31 6.37 16.64 3.46
N CYS A 32 5.96 16.34 2.23
CA CYS A 32 5.48 15.04 1.81
C CYS A 32 6.61 14.25 1.14
N TYR A 33 6.80 13.01 1.54
CA TYR A 33 7.78 12.07 0.98
C TYR A 33 7.05 10.92 0.32
N PHE A 34 7.53 10.51 -0.87
CA PHE A 34 6.89 9.43 -1.60
C PHE A 34 7.84 8.70 -2.55
N GLY A 35 7.52 7.45 -2.84
CA GLY A 35 8.18 6.64 -3.83
C GLY A 35 7.49 6.75 -5.20
N ALA A 36 8.22 6.60 -6.29
CA ALA A 36 7.68 6.27 -7.60
C ALA A 36 8.18 4.90 -7.98
N SER A 37 7.27 3.96 -8.09
CA SER A 37 7.56 2.53 -8.29
C SER A 37 7.54 2.15 -9.76
N THR A 38 8.20 1.06 -10.12
CA THR A 38 8.30 0.60 -11.50
C THR A 38 8.29 -0.93 -11.61
N HIS A 39 7.73 -1.43 -12.71
CA HIS A 39 7.91 -2.80 -13.18
C HIS A 39 9.04 -2.94 -14.19
N SER A 40 9.84 -1.90 -14.39
CA SER A 40 11.01 -1.96 -15.27
C SER A 40 11.95 -3.09 -14.86
N PRO A 41 12.49 -3.87 -15.81
CA PRO A 41 13.52 -4.86 -15.54
C PRO A 41 14.90 -4.23 -15.29
N LEU A 42 15.08 -2.95 -15.61
CA LEU A 42 16.39 -2.27 -15.64
C LEU A 42 16.50 -1.11 -14.64
N HIS A 43 15.38 -0.58 -14.14
CA HIS A 43 15.35 0.61 -13.28
C HIS A 43 14.72 0.29 -11.93
N GLY A 44 15.26 0.90 -10.86
CA GLY A 44 14.69 0.88 -9.52
C GLY A 44 13.65 1.96 -9.30
N ALA A 45 12.98 1.90 -8.15
CA ALA A 45 12.07 2.96 -7.70
C ALA A 45 12.83 4.25 -7.44
N SER A 46 12.16 5.40 -7.63
CA SER A 46 12.68 6.71 -7.26
C SER A 46 12.06 7.19 -5.95
N PHE A 47 12.77 8.05 -5.21
CA PHE A 47 12.30 8.61 -3.96
C PHE A 47 12.30 10.14 -4.00
N PHE A 48 11.20 10.76 -3.55
CA PHE A 48 10.92 12.17 -3.70
C PHE A 48 10.59 12.86 -2.38
N LYS A 49 10.85 14.17 -2.35
CA LYS A 49 10.36 15.12 -1.36
C LYS A 49 9.56 16.23 -2.05
N PHE A 50 8.38 16.53 -1.55
CA PHE A 50 7.58 17.68 -1.95
C PHE A 50 7.38 18.65 -0.78
N GLU A 51 7.70 19.91 -0.99
CA GLU A 51 7.56 21.00 -0.03
C GLU A 51 6.31 21.82 -0.37
N PRO A 52 5.20 21.72 0.40
CA PRO A 52 3.94 22.36 0.02
C PRO A 52 4.01 23.89 0.02
N ALA A 53 4.80 24.50 0.93
CA ALA A 53 4.94 25.95 1.02
C ALA A 53 5.57 26.59 -0.23
N THR A 54 6.52 25.91 -0.85
CA THR A 54 7.23 26.36 -2.07
C THR A 54 6.75 25.68 -3.34
N ARG A 55 5.93 24.63 -3.19
CA ARG A 55 5.53 23.71 -4.27
C ARG A 55 6.71 23.07 -4.99
N LYS A 56 7.83 22.93 -4.31
CA LYS A 56 9.04 22.36 -4.88
C LYS A 56 9.03 20.84 -4.72
N LEU A 57 9.21 20.14 -5.83
CA LEU A 57 9.49 18.71 -5.89
C LEU A 57 10.99 18.50 -6.06
N THR A 58 11.56 17.62 -5.24
CA THR A 58 12.99 17.27 -5.24
C THR A 58 13.14 15.77 -5.36
N ILE A 59 13.97 15.28 -6.28
CA ILE A 59 14.37 13.87 -6.32
C ILE A 59 15.46 13.68 -5.27
N LEU A 60 15.23 12.75 -4.34
CA LEU A 60 16.19 12.39 -3.29
C LEU A 60 17.04 11.19 -3.72
N ALA A 61 16.45 10.25 -4.46
CA ALA A 61 17.13 9.15 -5.12
C ALA A 61 16.44 8.87 -6.46
N GLU A 62 17.21 8.80 -7.53
CA GLU A 62 16.70 8.43 -8.86
C GLU A 62 16.42 6.94 -8.96
N ASP A 63 17.21 6.13 -8.26
CA ASP A 63 17.11 4.67 -8.28
C ASP A 63 17.48 4.07 -6.93
N MET A 64 16.52 3.39 -6.29
CA MET A 64 16.71 2.76 -4.98
C MET A 64 17.67 1.57 -5.03
N THR A 65 17.91 0.96 -6.19
CA THR A 65 18.91 -0.11 -6.34
C THR A 65 20.32 0.43 -6.10
N GLU A 66 20.59 1.68 -6.54
CA GLU A 66 21.85 2.35 -6.26
C GLU A 66 22.01 2.71 -4.78
N VAL A 67 20.92 3.16 -4.14
CA VAL A 67 20.91 3.42 -2.68
C VAL A 67 21.22 2.15 -1.89
N CYS A 68 20.73 0.99 -2.36
CA CYS A 68 21.03 -0.33 -1.78
C CYS A 68 22.44 -0.85 -2.13
N GLY A 69 23.19 -0.15 -2.99
CA GLY A 69 24.53 -0.57 -3.40
C GLY A 69 24.55 -1.87 -4.21
N GLU A 70 23.44 -2.23 -4.85
CA GLU A 70 23.31 -3.47 -5.60
C GLU A 70 23.80 -3.36 -7.03
N ASP A 71 24.39 -4.46 -7.52
CA ASP A 71 24.85 -4.61 -8.90
C ASP A 71 23.72 -5.12 -9.80
N ARG A 72 23.17 -4.24 -10.62
CA ARG A 72 22.08 -4.56 -11.58
C ARG A 72 22.41 -5.67 -12.58
N SER A 73 23.67 -5.99 -12.78
CA SER A 73 24.06 -7.10 -13.66
C SER A 73 23.80 -8.48 -13.00
N ARG A 74 23.57 -8.50 -11.69
CA ARG A 74 23.43 -9.72 -10.88
C ARG A 74 22.05 -9.90 -10.26
N THR A 75 21.37 -8.80 -9.96
CA THR A 75 20.05 -8.82 -9.30
C THR A 75 19.06 -7.92 -10.03
N PRO A 76 17.77 -8.30 -10.10
CA PRO A 76 16.74 -7.40 -10.58
C PRO A 76 16.64 -6.17 -9.68
N PRO A 77 16.17 -5.02 -10.24
CA PRO A 77 16.11 -3.78 -9.50
C PRO A 77 15.21 -3.82 -8.27
N GLN A 78 15.53 -2.99 -7.27
CA GLN A 78 14.65 -2.63 -6.16
C GLN A 78 13.58 -1.66 -6.69
N GLY A 79 12.61 -2.20 -7.44
CA GLY A 79 11.72 -1.42 -8.30
C GLY A 79 10.55 -0.77 -7.59
N LYS A 80 10.32 -1.05 -6.30
CA LYS A 80 9.14 -0.52 -5.60
C LYS A 80 9.47 -0.05 -4.20
N ILE A 81 8.86 1.08 -3.80
CA ILE A 81 8.66 1.50 -2.43
C ILE A 81 7.17 1.26 -2.14
N HIS A 82 6.85 0.05 -1.74
CA HIS A 82 5.49 -0.44 -1.57
C HIS A 82 5.03 -0.42 -0.11
N SER A 83 5.93 -0.09 0.79
CA SER A 83 5.64 0.02 2.22
C SER A 83 5.15 1.41 2.59
N PRO A 84 4.43 1.56 3.71
CA PRO A 84 4.31 2.86 4.36
C PRO A 84 5.70 3.43 4.65
N ILE A 85 5.78 4.76 4.71
CA ILE A 85 6.97 5.49 5.15
C ILE A 85 6.72 5.91 6.59
N ILE A 86 7.53 5.43 7.52
CA ILE A 86 7.34 5.63 8.96
C ILE A 86 8.39 6.59 9.50
N GLU A 87 7.95 7.67 10.13
CA GLU A 87 8.87 8.59 10.81
C GLU A 87 9.11 8.18 12.26
N CYS A 88 10.38 8.17 12.67
CA CYS A 88 10.81 8.04 14.06
C CYS A 88 12.13 8.76 14.29
N ASP A 89 12.18 9.63 15.31
CA ASP A 89 13.38 10.36 15.76
C ASP A 89 14.13 11.09 14.62
N GLY A 90 13.37 11.75 13.72
CA GLY A 90 13.94 12.51 12.60
C GLY A 90 14.45 11.66 11.44
N TRP A 91 14.13 10.39 11.43
CA TRP A 91 14.39 9.47 10.32
C TRP A 91 13.09 8.98 9.71
N LEU A 92 13.07 8.83 8.39
CA LEU A 92 12.05 8.10 7.66
C LEU A 92 12.53 6.69 7.39
N TYR A 93 11.70 5.70 7.69
CA TYR A 93 11.99 4.29 7.41
C TYR A 93 11.03 3.77 6.34
N LEU A 94 11.56 3.07 5.36
CA LEU A 94 10.83 2.46 4.27
C LEU A 94 11.49 1.16 3.84
N THR A 95 10.82 0.40 3.01
CA THR A 95 11.37 -0.85 2.47
C THR A 95 11.34 -0.84 0.95
N THR A 96 12.24 -1.59 0.36
CA THR A 96 12.23 -1.84 -1.07
C THR A 96 11.50 -3.14 -1.39
N HIS A 97 11.15 -3.32 -2.66
CA HIS A 97 10.48 -4.50 -3.14
C HIS A 97 10.87 -4.80 -4.59
N LEU A 98 10.81 -6.08 -4.95
CA LEU A 98 11.10 -6.59 -6.29
C LEU A 98 10.28 -5.87 -7.39
N SER A 99 10.93 -5.49 -8.48
CA SER A 99 10.26 -4.84 -9.60
C SER A 99 9.29 -5.79 -10.33
N ASN A 100 9.69 -7.03 -10.55
CA ASN A 100 8.97 -7.99 -11.39
C ASN A 100 8.87 -9.37 -10.75
N TYR A 101 7.81 -10.11 -11.12
CA TYR A 101 7.47 -11.41 -10.51
C TYR A 101 7.67 -12.61 -11.44
N TRP A 102 8.39 -12.48 -12.54
CA TRP A 102 8.73 -13.63 -13.35
C TRP A 102 9.84 -14.50 -12.70
N GLU A 103 9.85 -15.76 -13.02
CA GLU A 103 10.68 -16.77 -12.33
C GLU A 103 12.18 -16.41 -12.32
N LYS A 104 12.73 -15.91 -13.45
CA LYS A 104 14.15 -15.52 -13.52
C LYS A 104 14.47 -14.36 -12.58
N ALA A 105 13.61 -13.34 -12.52
CA ALA A 105 13.78 -12.22 -11.60
C ALA A 105 13.66 -12.67 -10.14
N ILE A 106 12.64 -13.46 -9.83
CA ILE A 106 12.44 -14.03 -8.50
C ILE A 106 13.67 -14.83 -8.03
N ASN A 107 14.21 -15.68 -8.90
CA ASN A 107 15.36 -16.53 -8.56
C ASN A 107 16.68 -15.76 -8.40
N ALA A 108 16.83 -14.63 -9.10
CA ALA A 108 18.01 -13.77 -9.02
C ALA A 108 17.89 -12.68 -7.94
N TYR A 109 16.72 -12.51 -7.29
CA TYR A 109 16.50 -11.45 -6.33
C TYR A 109 17.32 -11.66 -5.05
N THR A 110 18.10 -10.66 -4.66
CA THR A 110 18.91 -10.68 -3.44
C THR A 110 18.04 -10.63 -2.19
N GLY A 111 16.94 -9.89 -2.22
CA GLY A 111 16.03 -9.66 -1.12
C GLY A 111 15.69 -8.18 -0.94
N ALA A 112 14.66 -7.91 -0.16
CA ALA A 112 14.25 -6.54 0.16
C ALA A 112 15.16 -5.91 1.22
N HIS A 113 15.43 -4.62 1.06
CA HIS A 113 16.18 -3.80 2.00
C HIS A 113 15.24 -2.99 2.90
N VAL A 114 15.71 -2.66 4.09
CA VAL A 114 15.16 -1.61 4.93
C VAL A 114 16.07 -0.39 4.80
N ILE A 115 15.47 0.76 4.47
CA ILE A 115 16.19 2.00 4.23
C ILE A 115 15.73 3.05 5.25
N GLY A 116 16.68 3.74 5.86
CA GLY A 116 16.47 4.97 6.62
C GLY A 116 16.90 6.18 5.81
N TYR A 117 16.13 7.27 5.92
CA TYR A 117 16.47 8.59 5.37
C TYR A 117 16.43 9.63 6.48
N GLU A 118 17.54 10.30 6.77
CA GLU A 118 17.67 11.30 7.83
C GLU A 118 17.16 12.66 7.36
N LEU A 119 16.12 13.18 7.99
CA LEU A 119 15.47 14.43 7.58
C LEU A 119 16.41 15.63 7.66
N SER A 120 17.27 15.68 8.67
CA SER A 120 18.15 16.83 8.95
C SER A 120 19.34 16.94 7.99
N THR A 121 19.85 15.81 7.51
CA THR A 121 21.09 15.75 6.68
C THR A 121 20.85 15.28 5.25
N GLY A 122 19.69 14.65 4.97
CA GLY A 122 19.40 14.04 3.68
C GLY A 122 20.19 12.76 3.41
N ARG A 123 20.80 12.14 4.43
CA ARG A 123 21.58 10.91 4.27
C ARG A 123 20.69 9.68 4.26
N PHE A 124 21.01 8.76 3.37
CA PHE A 124 20.46 7.41 3.40
C PHE A 124 21.32 6.51 4.30
N ARG A 125 20.64 5.57 4.97
CA ARG A 125 21.23 4.44 5.65
C ARG A 125 20.55 3.18 5.16
N ASP A 126 21.32 2.30 4.52
CA ASP A 126 20.87 0.97 4.17
C ASP A 126 21.14 0.01 5.33
N PHE A 127 20.08 -0.64 5.84
CA PHE A 127 20.19 -1.71 6.84
C PHE A 127 20.49 -3.07 6.19
N GLY A 128 20.56 -3.12 4.86
CA GLY A 128 20.83 -4.31 4.07
C GLY A 128 19.62 -5.25 3.95
N VAL A 129 19.80 -6.28 3.15
CA VAL A 129 18.80 -7.33 2.93
C VAL A 129 18.32 -7.92 4.25
N VAL A 130 17.01 -8.01 4.45
CA VAL A 130 16.43 -8.60 5.67
C VAL A 130 16.56 -10.11 5.63
N ARG A 131 16.15 -10.73 4.54
CA ARG A 131 16.29 -12.17 4.28
C ARG A 131 16.52 -12.39 2.78
N GLU A 132 17.54 -13.19 2.46
CA GLU A 132 17.92 -13.46 1.07
C GLU A 132 16.79 -14.08 0.27
N GLY A 133 16.50 -13.51 -0.90
CA GLY A 133 15.44 -13.94 -1.81
C GLY A 133 14.03 -13.60 -1.39
N TYR A 134 13.84 -13.01 -0.21
CA TYR A 134 12.53 -12.59 0.29
C TYR A 134 12.28 -11.11 0.00
N SER A 135 11.03 -10.80 -0.25
CA SER A 135 10.59 -9.42 -0.46
C SER A 135 9.82 -8.92 0.75
N ILE A 136 9.72 -7.60 0.90
CA ILE A 136 8.80 -6.97 1.84
C ILE A 136 7.70 -6.37 0.98
N TYR A 137 6.51 -6.99 0.99
CA TYR A 137 5.43 -6.56 0.11
C TYR A 137 4.94 -5.16 0.48
N SER A 138 4.65 -4.92 1.77
CA SER A 138 4.19 -3.60 2.22
C SER A 138 4.52 -3.30 3.69
N ALA A 139 4.61 -4.28 4.55
CA ALA A 139 4.52 -4.06 5.99
C ALA A 139 5.85 -3.69 6.67
N ILE A 140 5.88 -2.49 7.24
CA ILE A 140 6.90 -1.99 8.15
C ILE A 140 6.24 -1.11 9.20
N ASP A 141 6.69 -1.18 10.45
CA ASP A 141 6.39 -0.21 11.51
C ASP A 141 7.52 -0.18 12.55
N VAL A 142 7.43 0.75 13.49
CA VAL A 142 8.48 1.02 14.47
C VAL A 142 7.94 0.97 15.90
N ASP A 143 8.57 0.15 16.73
CA ASP A 143 8.49 0.27 18.19
C ASP A 143 9.29 1.51 18.63
N ARG A 144 8.57 2.60 18.88
CA ARG A 144 9.16 3.88 19.24
C ARG A 144 9.78 3.89 20.63
N ILE A 145 9.37 2.96 21.50
CA ILE A 145 9.89 2.84 22.86
C ILE A 145 11.23 2.13 22.85
N ASN A 146 11.28 0.93 22.24
CA ASN A 146 12.48 0.09 22.24
C ASN A 146 13.40 0.35 21.03
N LYS A 147 13.03 1.28 20.14
CA LYS A 147 13.79 1.64 18.92
C LYS A 147 14.08 0.43 18.03
N LYS A 148 13.04 -0.31 17.71
CA LYS A 148 13.07 -1.48 16.84
C LYS A 148 12.17 -1.26 15.63
N LEU A 149 12.67 -1.60 14.46
CA LEU A 149 11.83 -1.73 13.27
C LEU A 149 11.32 -3.16 13.16
N TYR A 150 10.07 -3.30 12.79
CA TYR A 150 9.48 -4.58 12.45
C TYR A 150 9.18 -4.62 10.96
N VAL A 151 9.42 -5.75 10.31
CA VAL A 151 9.13 -5.96 8.90
C VAL A 151 8.62 -7.38 8.66
N PHE A 152 7.75 -7.50 7.66
CA PHE A 152 7.17 -8.78 7.29
C PHE A 152 7.73 -9.21 5.92
N VAL A 153 8.48 -10.29 5.89
CA VAL A 153 9.11 -10.81 4.66
C VAL A 153 8.31 -11.94 4.05
N VAL A 154 8.19 -11.92 2.73
CA VAL A 154 7.37 -12.84 1.94
C VAL A 154 8.24 -13.56 0.92
N PRO A 155 8.19 -14.90 0.84
CA PRO A 155 8.92 -15.66 -0.17
C PRO A 155 8.26 -15.54 -1.54
N TRP A 156 9.07 -15.49 -2.58
CA TRP A 156 8.59 -15.54 -3.96
C TRP A 156 9.10 -16.78 -4.72
N ARG A 157 10.25 -17.33 -4.34
CA ARG A 157 10.75 -18.59 -4.89
C ARG A 157 9.83 -19.74 -4.49
N SER A 158 9.41 -20.57 -5.45
CA SER A 158 8.47 -21.67 -5.19
C SER A 158 8.95 -22.60 -4.07
N ALA A 159 10.23 -22.93 -4.05
CA ALA A 159 10.81 -23.77 -3.00
C ALA A 159 10.66 -23.17 -1.60
N ASP A 160 10.84 -21.84 -1.44
CA ASP A 160 10.70 -21.16 -0.17
C ASP A 160 9.23 -21.07 0.26
N VAL A 161 8.32 -20.90 -0.71
CA VAL A 161 6.86 -20.91 -0.46
C VAL A 161 6.40 -22.28 0.06
N GLU A 162 6.89 -23.37 -0.54
CA GLU A 162 6.50 -24.74 -0.17
C GLU A 162 7.10 -25.21 1.14
N ASN A 163 8.37 -24.86 1.40
CA ASN A 163 9.13 -25.42 2.50
C ASN A 163 9.21 -24.52 3.73
N ASP A 164 9.02 -23.22 3.57
CA ASP A 164 9.18 -22.25 4.64
C ASP A 164 7.96 -21.35 4.80
N GLY A 165 7.88 -20.21 4.14
CA GLY A 165 6.77 -19.26 4.24
C GLY A 165 7.21 -17.87 4.66
N SER A 166 6.24 -17.06 5.05
CA SER A 166 6.47 -15.67 5.46
C SER A 166 6.96 -15.59 6.90
N HIS A 167 7.82 -14.59 7.19
CA HIS A 167 8.39 -14.39 8.52
C HIS A 167 8.24 -12.95 9.00
N LEU A 168 8.10 -12.79 10.30
CA LEU A 168 8.22 -11.50 10.98
C LEU A 168 9.66 -11.30 11.44
N TYR A 169 10.25 -10.15 11.12
CA TYR A 169 11.59 -9.76 11.54
C TYR A 169 11.57 -8.50 12.39
N GLN A 170 12.52 -8.41 13.30
CA GLN A 170 12.82 -7.21 14.06
C GLN A 170 14.25 -6.74 13.75
N LEU A 171 14.43 -5.44 13.59
CA LEU A 171 15.73 -4.80 13.36
C LEU A 171 16.00 -3.77 14.46
N ASP A 172 17.19 -3.82 15.04
CA ASP A 172 17.67 -2.79 15.95
C ASP A 172 18.08 -1.54 15.16
N ILE A 173 17.45 -0.40 15.43
CA ILE A 173 17.70 0.84 14.67
C ILE A 173 19.17 1.31 14.86
N ALA A 174 19.75 1.18 16.05
CA ALA A 174 21.08 1.67 16.31
C ALA A 174 22.16 0.80 15.63
N THR A 175 22.07 -0.51 15.79
CA THR A 175 23.10 -1.46 15.35
C THR A 175 22.85 -2.05 13.97
N GLY A 176 21.59 -2.09 13.50
CA GLY A 176 21.15 -2.80 12.30
C GLY A 176 21.05 -4.33 12.50
N ALA A 177 21.24 -4.82 13.72
CA ALA A 177 21.09 -6.24 14.01
C ALA A 177 19.66 -6.72 13.73
N LYS A 178 19.55 -7.86 13.06
CA LYS A 178 18.28 -8.47 12.63
C LYS A 178 17.98 -9.72 13.44
N ALA A 179 16.74 -9.88 13.87
CA ALA A 179 16.25 -11.07 14.54
C ALA A 179 15.03 -11.61 13.79
N ASP A 180 15.07 -12.90 13.45
CA ASP A 180 13.90 -13.62 12.95
C ASP A 180 12.99 -13.97 14.14
N LEU A 181 11.80 -13.38 14.19
CA LEU A 181 10.82 -13.61 15.25
C LEU A 181 9.96 -14.85 14.99
N GLY A 182 10.17 -15.49 13.84
CA GLY A 182 9.55 -16.74 13.51
C GLY A 182 8.64 -16.65 12.27
N ARG A 183 8.36 -17.86 11.78
CA ARG A 183 7.47 -18.06 10.65
C ARG A 183 6.03 -17.78 11.07
N VAL A 184 5.33 -17.03 10.23
CA VAL A 184 3.91 -16.80 10.41
C VAL A 184 3.11 -17.97 9.83
N PRO A 185 2.29 -18.69 10.61
CA PRO A 185 1.40 -19.73 10.10
C PRO A 185 0.26 -19.12 9.27
N PRO A 186 -0.35 -19.86 8.32
CA PRO A 186 0.05 -21.19 7.85
C PRO A 186 1.27 -21.15 6.92
N LYS A 187 1.78 -22.33 6.54
CA LYS A 187 2.79 -22.44 5.47
C LYS A 187 2.25 -21.81 4.19
N GLY A 188 3.14 -21.23 3.42
CA GLY A 188 2.82 -20.64 2.13
C GLY A 188 3.09 -19.14 2.11
N ARG A 189 2.55 -18.49 1.09
CA ARG A 189 2.78 -17.06 0.85
C ARG A 189 1.64 -16.24 1.44
N GLY A 190 1.63 -16.06 2.75
CA GLY A 190 0.80 -15.03 3.38
C GLY A 190 1.46 -13.67 3.21
N ALA A 191 0.76 -12.69 2.63
CA ALA A 191 1.22 -11.31 2.62
C ALA A 191 0.53 -10.54 3.75
N CYS A 192 1.29 -9.69 4.44
CA CYS A 192 0.77 -8.67 5.31
C CYS A 192 0.85 -7.34 4.57
N ILE A 193 -0.28 -6.66 4.38
CA ILE A 193 -0.32 -5.36 3.70
C ILE A 193 0.02 -4.24 4.67
N TRP A 194 -0.46 -4.36 5.90
CA TRP A 194 -0.21 -3.38 6.95
C TRP A 194 -0.22 -4.04 8.31
N PHE A 195 0.73 -3.68 9.14
CA PHE A 195 0.71 -3.98 10.56
C PHE A 195 1.01 -2.73 11.38
N PHE A 196 0.84 -2.80 12.67
CA PHE A 196 1.24 -1.75 13.59
C PHE A 196 1.78 -2.33 14.89
N ILE A 197 2.58 -1.52 15.57
CA ILE A 197 3.12 -1.80 16.89
C ILE A 197 2.36 -0.98 17.92
N ASP A 198 1.82 -1.65 18.92
CA ASP A 198 1.14 -0.99 20.03
C ASP A 198 2.10 -0.46 21.10
N ASN A 199 1.55 0.22 22.13
CA ASN A 199 2.35 0.80 23.21
C ASN A 199 3.00 -0.24 24.15
N LYS A 200 2.70 -1.52 23.99
CA LYS A 200 3.33 -2.65 24.71
C LYS A 200 4.48 -3.26 23.91
N GLY A 201 4.62 -2.85 22.65
CA GLY A 201 5.58 -3.42 21.70
C GLY A 201 5.02 -4.65 20.97
N ASP A 202 3.75 -4.98 21.15
CA ASP A 202 3.11 -6.08 20.44
C ASP A 202 2.84 -5.67 18.99
N CYS A 203 3.12 -6.59 18.05
CA CYS A 203 2.87 -6.38 16.64
C CYS A 203 1.55 -7.06 16.23
N TRP A 204 0.62 -6.27 15.72
CA TRP A 204 -0.70 -6.71 15.31
C TRP A 204 -0.82 -6.70 13.80
N PHE A 205 -1.29 -7.78 13.18
CA PHE A 205 -1.38 -7.92 11.73
C PHE A 205 -2.45 -8.91 11.28
N THR A 206 -2.82 -8.78 10.01
CA THR A 206 -3.68 -9.72 9.30
C THR A 206 -2.94 -10.25 8.08
N LEU A 207 -3.31 -11.42 7.62
CA LEU A 207 -2.75 -12.01 6.40
C LEU A 207 -3.72 -11.79 5.25
N TRP A 208 -3.17 -11.37 4.14
CA TRP A 208 -3.90 -11.15 2.91
C TRP A 208 -3.60 -12.26 1.89
N LYS A 209 -4.66 -12.77 1.27
CA LYS A 209 -4.58 -13.86 0.28
C LYS A 209 -4.29 -13.34 -1.11
N HIS A 210 -3.13 -12.77 -1.34
CA HIS A 210 -2.78 -12.34 -2.69
C HIS A 210 -2.46 -13.55 -3.58
N HIS A 211 -3.37 -13.90 -4.50
CA HIS A 211 -3.19 -14.91 -5.56
C HIS A 211 -2.89 -16.37 -5.12
N TRP A 212 -3.09 -16.72 -3.85
CA TRP A 212 -2.73 -18.03 -3.32
C TRP A 212 -3.86 -18.60 -2.48
N PRO A 213 -4.22 -19.87 -2.69
CA PRO A 213 -5.18 -20.53 -1.82
C PRO A 213 -4.53 -20.80 -0.46
N LEU A 214 -4.64 -19.84 0.46
CA LEU A 214 -4.46 -20.14 1.87
C LEU A 214 -5.73 -20.85 2.38
N PRO A 215 -5.60 -21.77 3.35
CA PRO A 215 -6.77 -22.28 4.06
C PRO A 215 -7.56 -21.08 4.63
N SER A 216 -8.86 -21.17 4.61
CA SER A 216 -9.81 -20.11 4.96
C SER A 216 -9.42 -19.36 6.23
N ASP A 217 -8.81 -18.17 6.07
CA ASP A 217 -8.63 -17.24 7.18
C ASP A 217 -9.90 -16.41 7.28
N GLU A 218 -10.84 -16.91 8.00
CA GLU A 218 -12.15 -16.28 8.18
C GLU A 218 -12.10 -15.11 9.18
N GLY A 219 -11.21 -14.14 8.93
CA GLY A 219 -11.04 -12.98 9.79
C GLY A 219 -10.10 -13.22 10.96
N ASP A 220 -9.04 -13.98 10.75
CA ASP A 220 -8.00 -14.24 11.74
C ASP A 220 -7.13 -13.00 11.98
N LEU A 221 -6.91 -12.69 13.26
CA LEU A 221 -6.01 -11.64 13.71
C LEU A 221 -4.76 -12.28 14.33
N TYR A 222 -3.59 -11.80 13.92
CA TYR A 222 -2.31 -12.25 14.45
C TYR A 222 -1.71 -11.19 15.37
N GLN A 223 -1.10 -11.65 16.46
CA GLN A 223 -0.35 -10.85 17.41
C GLN A 223 1.02 -11.48 17.64
N PHE A 224 2.08 -10.72 17.42
CA PHE A 224 3.34 -11.05 18.05
C PHE A 224 3.34 -10.45 19.45
N ASP A 225 3.24 -11.29 20.47
CA ASP A 225 3.35 -10.92 21.89
C ASP A 225 4.83 -10.68 22.21
N ALA A 226 5.22 -9.41 22.35
CA ALA A 226 6.62 -9.03 22.58
C ALA A 226 7.16 -9.59 23.91
N ARG A 227 6.31 -9.73 24.92
CA ARG A 227 6.68 -10.27 26.23
C ARG A 227 6.89 -11.79 26.17
N ALA A 228 6.05 -12.49 25.46
CA ALA A 228 6.15 -13.94 25.29
C ALA A 228 7.17 -14.34 24.21
N GLY A 229 7.51 -13.43 23.31
CA GLY A 229 8.36 -13.70 22.15
C GLY A 229 7.72 -14.68 21.17
N ALA A 230 6.40 -14.65 21.02
CA ALA A 230 5.65 -15.64 20.26
C ALA A 230 4.52 -15.03 19.43
N ILE A 231 4.27 -15.60 18.26
CA ILE A 231 3.13 -15.25 17.42
C ILE A 231 1.92 -16.06 17.86
N ARG A 232 0.82 -15.35 18.14
CA ARG A 232 -0.50 -15.90 18.45
C ARG A 232 -1.48 -15.64 17.31
N CYS A 233 -2.50 -16.47 17.18
CA CYS A 233 -3.58 -16.29 16.22
C CYS A 233 -4.91 -16.29 16.98
N HIS A 234 -5.63 -15.17 16.89
CA HIS A 234 -7.00 -14.99 17.37
C HIS A 234 -7.95 -15.34 16.22
N LYS A 235 -8.63 -16.47 16.35
CA LYS A 235 -9.42 -17.07 15.27
C LYS A 235 -10.75 -16.35 15.05
N GLY A 236 -10.99 -15.86 13.82
CA GLY A 236 -12.29 -15.35 13.40
C GLY A 236 -12.77 -14.10 14.15
N VAL A 237 -11.87 -13.36 14.81
CA VAL A 237 -12.24 -12.23 15.68
C VAL A 237 -12.47 -10.92 14.93
N LEU A 238 -12.02 -10.81 13.69
CA LEU A 238 -12.25 -9.59 12.92
C LEU A 238 -13.74 -9.44 12.59
N PRO A 239 -14.37 -8.32 12.93
CA PRO A 239 -15.82 -8.12 12.79
C PRO A 239 -16.28 -7.87 11.34
N ILE A 240 -15.59 -8.39 10.40
CA ILE A 240 -15.64 -8.03 8.99
C ILE A 240 -16.80 -8.74 8.28
N GLY A 241 -17.46 -8.05 7.35
CA GLY A 241 -18.48 -8.60 6.44
C GLY A 241 -19.75 -9.06 7.16
N LEU A 242 -20.02 -8.56 8.36
CA LEU A 242 -21.22 -8.89 9.11
C LEU A 242 -22.42 -8.03 8.71
N LEU A 243 -22.18 -6.85 8.14
CA LEU A 243 -23.22 -5.90 7.79
C LEU A 243 -23.06 -5.43 6.34
N ALA A 244 -24.17 -5.43 5.60
CA ALA A 244 -24.27 -4.71 4.34
C ALA A 244 -24.28 -3.17 4.60
N PRO A 245 -24.11 -2.31 3.56
CA PRO A 245 -24.11 -0.86 3.72
C PRO A 245 -25.36 -0.30 4.41
N ASP A 246 -26.50 -0.97 4.28
CA ASP A 246 -27.76 -0.63 4.93
C ASP A 246 -27.89 -1.17 6.38
N GLY A 247 -26.84 -1.78 6.91
CA GLY A 247 -26.81 -2.40 8.23
C GLY A 247 -27.41 -3.81 8.30
N ALA A 248 -27.90 -4.36 7.20
CA ALA A 248 -28.39 -5.74 7.16
C ALA A 248 -27.21 -6.75 7.24
N PRO A 249 -27.43 -7.98 7.74
CA PRO A 249 -26.40 -9.01 7.70
C PRO A 249 -25.92 -9.27 6.28
N ALA A 250 -24.61 -9.20 6.07
CA ALA A 250 -24.01 -9.54 4.78
C ALA A 250 -24.24 -11.01 4.46
N PRO A 251 -24.55 -11.38 3.21
CA PRO A 251 -24.64 -12.78 2.80
C PRO A 251 -23.36 -13.53 3.15
N GLU A 252 -23.46 -14.79 3.54
CA GLU A 252 -22.33 -15.64 3.96
C GLU A 252 -21.21 -15.69 2.92
N ARG A 253 -21.56 -15.68 1.65
CA ARG A 253 -20.63 -15.60 0.50
C ARG A 253 -19.78 -14.33 0.44
N LEU A 254 -20.20 -13.24 1.11
CA LEU A 254 -19.47 -11.98 1.23
C LEU A 254 -18.43 -12.00 2.37
N ARG A 255 -18.38 -13.08 3.12
CA ARG A 255 -17.51 -13.23 4.28
C ARG A 255 -16.11 -13.73 3.93
N CYS A 256 -15.76 -13.89 2.65
CA CYS A 256 -14.45 -14.35 2.25
C CYS A 256 -13.49 -13.15 2.07
N GLU A 257 -12.25 -13.36 2.48
CA GLU A 257 -11.10 -12.45 2.39
C GLU A 257 -11.18 -11.19 3.26
N ARG A 258 -10.73 -11.35 4.50
CA ARG A 258 -10.85 -10.34 5.54
C ARG A 258 -9.50 -10.00 6.11
N SER A 259 -9.02 -8.84 5.73
CA SER A 259 -7.82 -8.27 6.32
C SER A 259 -7.98 -6.77 6.44
N TRP A 260 -7.26 -6.16 7.34
CA TRP A 260 -7.05 -4.74 7.20
C TRP A 260 -5.90 -4.49 6.22
N THR A 261 -6.04 -3.44 5.47
CA THR A 261 -5.09 -3.08 4.42
C THR A 261 -4.49 -1.69 4.65
N TRP A 262 -4.90 -1.03 5.73
CA TRP A 262 -4.39 0.26 6.16
C TRP A 262 -4.64 0.44 7.66
N ALA A 263 -3.67 1.04 8.37
CA ALA A 263 -3.76 1.35 9.78
C ALA A 263 -3.07 2.68 10.09
N GLN A 264 -3.64 3.46 11.01
CA GLN A 264 -3.02 4.69 11.49
C GLN A 264 -3.21 4.84 13.01
N PRO A 265 -2.19 5.27 13.74
CA PRO A 265 -2.28 5.41 15.19
C PRO A 265 -3.23 6.54 15.59
N LEU A 266 -4.08 6.24 16.56
CA LEU A 266 -4.96 7.16 17.26
C LEU A 266 -4.47 7.40 18.70
N PRO A 267 -4.94 8.45 19.39
CA PRO A 267 -4.65 8.66 20.81
C PRO A 267 -5.07 7.46 21.68
N GLY A 268 -4.32 7.17 22.73
CA GLY A 268 -4.68 6.17 23.74
C GLY A 268 -4.48 4.72 23.30
N ASN A 269 -3.40 4.40 22.59
CA ASN A 269 -3.06 3.06 22.12
C ASN A 269 -4.01 2.47 21.06
N LYS A 270 -4.90 3.28 20.50
CA LYS A 270 -5.87 2.85 19.49
C LYS A 270 -5.32 2.99 18.09
N GLN A 271 -5.97 2.29 17.14
CA GLN A 271 -5.68 2.38 15.72
C GLN A 271 -6.95 2.67 14.94
N CYS A 272 -6.86 3.52 13.92
CA CYS A 272 -7.85 3.58 12.86
C CYS A 272 -7.46 2.54 11.81
N LEU A 273 -8.33 1.59 11.55
CA LEU A 273 -8.14 0.52 10.60
C LEU A 273 -9.08 0.66 9.41
N PHE A 274 -8.60 0.30 8.24
CA PHE A 274 -9.45 0.10 7.07
C PHE A 274 -9.43 -1.36 6.66
N THR A 275 -10.60 -1.95 6.58
CA THR A 275 -10.81 -3.31 6.12
C THR A 275 -11.36 -3.32 4.73
N MET A 276 -10.84 -4.18 3.87
CA MET A 276 -11.42 -4.45 2.57
C MET A 276 -11.06 -5.84 2.07
N GLY A 277 -11.94 -6.39 1.24
CA GLY A 277 -11.62 -7.54 0.41
C GLY A 277 -10.78 -7.14 -0.80
N TRP A 278 -10.17 -8.12 -1.44
CA TRP A 278 -9.43 -7.93 -2.68
C TRP A 278 -10.35 -7.43 -3.80
N LEU A 279 -9.84 -6.51 -4.61
CA LEU A 279 -10.56 -5.88 -5.74
C LEU A 279 -11.88 -5.21 -5.35
N GLY A 280 -12.02 -4.86 -4.07
CA GLY A 280 -13.19 -4.13 -3.62
C GLY A 280 -14.44 -5.01 -3.47
N GLY A 281 -14.29 -6.31 -3.25
CA GLY A 281 -15.35 -7.17 -2.75
C GLY A 281 -15.25 -7.27 -1.24
N GLY A 282 -16.22 -6.78 -0.49
CA GLY A 282 -16.22 -6.90 0.95
C GLY A 282 -16.59 -5.63 1.68
N ASP A 283 -16.36 -5.61 2.97
CA ASP A 283 -16.72 -4.52 3.87
C ASP A 283 -15.62 -3.43 3.86
N GLU A 284 -15.76 -2.45 2.98
CA GLU A 284 -14.88 -1.30 2.83
C GLU A 284 -15.15 -0.29 3.95
N ARG A 285 -14.81 -0.65 5.17
CA ARG A 285 -15.18 0.06 6.40
C ARG A 285 -13.97 0.54 7.18
N LEU A 286 -14.14 1.69 7.83
CA LEU A 286 -13.22 2.20 8.85
C LEU A 286 -13.66 1.72 10.23
N TRP A 287 -12.68 1.33 11.04
CA TRP A 287 -12.83 0.85 12.40
C TRP A 287 -11.86 1.55 13.34
N ILE A 288 -12.25 1.68 14.60
CA ILE A 288 -11.31 1.88 15.69
C ILE A 288 -10.99 0.49 16.28
N PHE A 289 -9.72 0.18 16.39
CA PHE A 289 -9.22 -0.99 17.10
C PHE A 289 -8.53 -0.56 18.39
N ASP A 290 -8.92 -1.15 19.50
CA ASP A 290 -8.38 -0.91 20.83
C ASP A 290 -7.77 -2.21 21.37
N PRO A 291 -6.44 -2.41 21.27
CA PRO A 291 -5.78 -3.65 21.70
C PRO A 291 -5.80 -3.85 23.23
N ASP A 292 -6.27 -2.87 24.00
CA ASP A 292 -6.42 -2.98 25.44
C ASP A 292 -7.79 -3.56 25.86
N ARG A 293 -8.71 -3.77 24.91
CA ARG A 293 -10.01 -4.40 25.12
C ARG A 293 -9.97 -5.89 24.83
N ASP A 294 -11.05 -6.58 25.20
CA ASP A 294 -11.22 -8.00 24.90
C ASP A 294 -11.40 -8.23 23.40
N ILE A 295 -10.43 -8.92 22.82
CA ILE A 295 -10.39 -9.24 21.40
C ILE A 295 -11.34 -10.39 21.04
N GLU A 296 -11.43 -11.38 21.91
CA GLU A 296 -12.23 -12.58 21.66
C GLU A 296 -13.74 -12.31 21.72
N SER A 297 -14.16 -11.28 22.48
CA SER A 297 -15.56 -10.83 22.48
C SER A 297 -15.92 -9.94 21.29
N GLY A 298 -14.92 -9.41 20.57
CA GLY A 298 -15.11 -8.41 19.52
C GLY A 298 -15.20 -6.95 20.02
N ASP A 299 -15.16 -6.73 21.34
CA ASP A 299 -15.26 -5.38 21.94
C ASP A 299 -14.07 -4.48 21.58
N ALA A 300 -12.99 -5.07 21.10
CA ALA A 300 -11.82 -4.36 20.61
C ALA A 300 -12.09 -3.55 19.33
N PHE A 301 -13.18 -3.83 18.62
CA PHE A 301 -13.48 -3.20 17.33
C PHE A 301 -14.73 -2.35 17.39
N GLN A 302 -14.62 -1.08 17.03
CA GLN A 302 -15.74 -0.14 16.93
C GLN A 302 -15.84 0.39 15.50
N PRO A 303 -16.98 0.24 14.80
CA PRO A 303 -17.14 0.77 13.45
C PRO A 303 -17.20 2.30 13.43
N ILE A 304 -16.56 2.93 12.44
CA ILE A 304 -16.67 4.37 12.18
C ILE A 304 -17.65 4.60 11.02
N ALA A 305 -17.30 4.15 9.81
CA ALA A 305 -18.08 4.42 8.62
C ALA A 305 -17.76 3.41 7.51
N TYR A 306 -18.75 3.17 6.65
CA TYR A 306 -18.57 2.52 5.36
C TYR A 306 -18.19 3.58 4.32
N ILE A 307 -17.06 3.44 3.63
CA ILE A 307 -16.52 4.52 2.81
C ILE A 307 -16.35 4.19 1.32
N GLY A 308 -16.43 2.91 0.92
CA GLY A 308 -16.34 2.51 -0.49
C GLY A 308 -15.04 2.94 -1.18
N ALA A 309 -13.94 3.02 -0.43
CA ALA A 309 -12.63 3.42 -0.90
C ALA A 309 -11.73 2.22 -1.21
N THR A 310 -10.54 2.46 -1.76
CA THR A 310 -9.47 1.48 -1.82
C THR A 310 -8.44 1.76 -0.73
N PHE A 311 -7.65 0.76 -0.34
CA PHE A 311 -6.59 0.94 0.65
C PHE A 311 -5.46 1.88 0.20
N HIS A 312 -5.38 2.18 -1.09
CA HIS A 312 -4.44 3.15 -1.63
C HIS A 312 -4.94 4.60 -1.53
N SER A 313 -6.25 4.79 -1.40
CA SER A 313 -6.91 6.10 -1.48
C SER A 313 -7.35 6.62 -0.10
N LEU A 314 -6.50 6.44 0.91
CA LEU A 314 -6.76 6.84 2.30
C LEU A 314 -5.62 7.66 2.86
N ALA A 315 -5.94 8.71 3.63
CA ALA A 315 -4.98 9.53 4.36
C ALA A 315 -5.56 9.98 5.70
N TYR A 316 -4.78 9.91 6.78
CA TYR A 316 -5.14 10.43 8.09
C TYR A 316 -4.39 11.73 8.36
N ASP A 317 -5.09 12.77 8.81
CA ASP A 317 -4.53 14.11 9.06
C ASP A 317 -3.78 14.22 10.38
N LYS A 318 -3.60 13.12 11.10
CA LYS A 318 -2.95 13.06 12.42
C LYS A 318 -3.67 13.84 13.52
N LYS A 319 -4.94 14.23 13.27
CA LYS A 319 -5.84 14.88 14.24
C LYS A 319 -7.06 14.01 14.49
N ASP A 320 -8.05 14.15 13.63
CA ASP A 320 -9.35 13.52 13.83
C ASP A 320 -10.06 13.11 12.53
N ARG A 321 -9.40 13.23 11.35
CA ARG A 321 -10.07 12.96 10.07
C ARG A 321 -9.29 12.01 9.19
N VAL A 322 -10.02 11.06 8.61
CA VAL A 322 -9.57 10.27 7.47
C VAL A 322 -10.13 10.88 6.19
N TYR A 323 -9.22 11.29 5.30
CA TYR A 323 -9.53 11.65 3.92
C TYR A 323 -9.48 10.42 3.04
N PHE A 324 -10.39 10.34 2.07
CA PHE A 324 -10.45 9.22 1.14
C PHE A 324 -11.05 9.64 -0.20
N VAL A 325 -10.76 8.82 -1.21
CA VAL A 325 -11.38 8.93 -2.52
C VAL A 325 -12.27 7.72 -2.73
N GLN A 326 -13.54 7.96 -2.96
CA GLN A 326 -14.52 6.91 -3.19
C GLN A 326 -14.49 6.47 -4.65
N PHE A 327 -14.14 5.21 -4.89
CA PHE A 327 -14.10 4.60 -6.21
C PHE A 327 -15.40 3.90 -6.60
N ARG A 328 -16.22 3.58 -5.60
CA ARG A 328 -17.48 2.87 -5.80
C ARG A 328 -18.66 3.75 -5.48
N ASP A 329 -19.63 3.74 -6.37
CA ASP A 329 -21.00 4.04 -5.97
C ASP A 329 -21.54 2.81 -5.22
N LEU A 330 -21.83 2.98 -3.95
CA LEU A 330 -22.36 1.92 -3.06
C LEU A 330 -23.73 1.40 -3.53
N ASN A 331 -24.41 2.17 -4.35
CA ASN A 331 -25.71 1.83 -4.96
C ASN A 331 -25.54 1.20 -6.36
N ASP A 332 -24.32 0.99 -6.84
CA ASP A 332 -24.11 0.42 -8.16
C ASP A 332 -24.36 -1.10 -8.16
N ALA A 333 -25.50 -1.49 -8.69
CA ALA A 333 -25.93 -2.88 -8.84
C ALA A 333 -25.05 -3.71 -9.80
N ARG A 334 -24.04 -3.12 -10.45
CA ARG A 334 -23.14 -3.79 -11.41
C ARG A 334 -22.04 -4.62 -10.77
N THR A 335 -21.90 -4.55 -9.46
CA THR A 335 -20.99 -5.46 -8.75
C THR A 335 -21.71 -6.77 -8.49
N HIS A 336 -21.30 -7.85 -9.14
CA HIS A 336 -21.85 -9.17 -8.91
C HIS A 336 -20.75 -10.16 -8.49
N TYR A 337 -21.15 -11.16 -7.74
CA TYR A 337 -20.29 -12.26 -7.36
C TYR A 337 -20.16 -13.24 -8.54
N SER A 338 -18.92 -13.56 -8.94
CA SER A 338 -18.63 -14.58 -9.93
C SER A 338 -18.30 -15.90 -9.25
N GLU A 339 -19.13 -16.92 -9.48
CA GLU A 339 -18.88 -18.27 -9.02
C GLU A 339 -17.63 -18.89 -9.68
N ALA A 340 -17.30 -18.46 -10.91
CA ALA A 340 -16.15 -18.96 -11.66
C ALA A 340 -14.82 -18.52 -11.03
N THR A 341 -14.75 -17.30 -10.52
CA THR A 341 -13.55 -16.74 -9.87
C THR A 341 -13.63 -16.85 -8.37
N ARG A 342 -14.79 -17.19 -7.81
CA ARG A 342 -15.13 -17.11 -6.38
C ARG A 342 -14.87 -15.72 -5.79
N ASP A 343 -15.06 -14.71 -6.59
CA ASP A 343 -14.80 -13.32 -6.24
C ASP A 343 -15.87 -12.40 -6.82
N TYR A 344 -15.93 -11.17 -6.32
CA TYR A 344 -16.75 -10.12 -6.92
C TYR A 344 -16.07 -9.62 -8.18
N VAL A 345 -16.65 -9.95 -9.31
CA VAL A 345 -16.24 -9.41 -10.61
C VAL A 345 -16.97 -8.11 -10.83
N ARG A 346 -16.22 -7.07 -11.01
CA ARG A 346 -16.70 -5.81 -11.55
C ARG A 346 -16.61 -5.91 -13.08
N GLU A 347 -17.72 -6.08 -13.76
CA GLU A 347 -17.76 -6.18 -15.23
C GLU A 347 -17.21 -4.95 -15.93
N ASP A 348 -17.31 -3.79 -15.28
CA ASP A 348 -16.71 -2.56 -15.76
C ASP A 348 -16.09 -1.82 -14.58
N ILE A 349 -14.74 -1.85 -14.46
CA ILE A 349 -14.06 -0.80 -13.76
C ILE A 349 -14.15 0.45 -14.67
N HIS A 350 -15.32 1.01 -14.81
CA HIS A 350 -15.43 2.39 -15.18
C HIS A 350 -14.87 3.15 -13.98
N PHE A 351 -13.57 3.48 -14.09
CA PHE A 351 -13.02 4.52 -13.25
C PHE A 351 -13.96 5.69 -13.40
N ASN A 352 -14.65 6.00 -12.33
CA ASN A 352 -15.60 7.07 -12.33
C ASN A 352 -14.82 8.33 -12.72
N ASP A 353 -15.12 8.93 -13.86
CA ASP A 353 -14.49 10.17 -14.32
C ASP A 353 -14.73 11.34 -13.35
N GLN A 354 -15.37 11.06 -12.22
CA GLN A 354 -15.76 12.03 -11.20
C GLN A 354 -15.37 11.56 -9.80
N LEU A 355 -14.08 11.35 -9.56
CA LEU A 355 -13.59 11.04 -8.22
C LEU A 355 -13.75 12.26 -7.30
N HIS A 356 -14.38 12.05 -6.15
CA HIS A 356 -14.57 13.06 -5.12
C HIS A 356 -13.61 12.82 -3.95
N LEU A 357 -12.98 13.88 -3.47
CA LEU A 357 -12.31 13.87 -2.19
C LEU A 357 -13.34 13.98 -1.08
N ARG A 358 -13.29 13.06 -0.14
CA ARG A 358 -14.19 13.00 1.02
C ARG A 358 -13.42 12.86 2.31
N SER A 359 -14.09 13.09 3.43
CA SER A 359 -13.50 12.81 4.74
C SER A 359 -14.56 12.41 5.76
N VAL A 360 -14.11 11.70 6.80
CA VAL A 360 -14.92 11.29 7.94
C VAL A 360 -14.12 11.49 9.24
N SER A 361 -14.80 11.80 10.34
CA SER A 361 -14.17 11.90 11.65
C SER A 361 -13.77 10.53 12.19
N THR A 362 -12.64 10.46 12.88
CA THR A 362 -12.24 9.27 13.67
C THR A 362 -12.76 9.33 15.11
N ASP A 363 -13.45 10.40 15.49
CA ASP A 363 -14.11 10.51 16.78
C ASP A 363 -15.31 9.53 16.81
N PRO A 364 -15.32 8.55 17.71
CA PRO A 364 -16.40 7.58 17.81
C PRO A 364 -17.74 8.20 18.23
N ASP A 365 -17.71 9.36 18.87
CA ASP A 365 -18.91 10.10 19.29
C ASP A 365 -19.44 11.03 18.17
N ALA A 366 -18.70 11.17 17.07
CA ALA A 366 -19.18 11.84 15.88
C ALA A 366 -20.27 10.99 15.19
N ASP A 367 -21.12 11.68 14.46
CA ASP A 367 -22.26 11.05 13.73
C ASP A 367 -21.86 10.15 12.53
N GLY A 368 -20.55 9.95 12.33
CA GLY A 368 -20.00 9.19 11.18
C GLY A 368 -20.26 9.87 9.84
N ARG A 369 -20.64 11.15 9.85
CA ARG A 369 -20.98 11.92 8.66
C ARG A 369 -19.77 12.07 7.72
N ILE A 370 -19.96 11.64 6.49
CA ILE A 370 -19.02 11.85 5.41
C ILE A 370 -19.19 13.27 4.88
N LEU A 371 -18.11 14.03 4.86
CA LEU A 371 -18.05 15.34 4.21
C LEU A 371 -17.53 15.17 2.78
N ASP A 372 -18.20 15.76 1.82
CA ASP A 372 -17.80 15.81 0.42
C ASP A 372 -17.09 17.13 0.13
N HIS A 373 -15.79 17.08 -0.18
CA HIS A 373 -14.98 18.26 -0.51
C HIS A 373 -15.03 18.62 -1.99
N GLY A 374 -15.72 17.81 -2.80
CA GLY A 374 -15.94 18.04 -4.21
C GLY A 374 -15.14 17.12 -5.12
N ARG A 375 -15.45 17.25 -6.40
CA ARG A 375 -14.82 16.50 -7.48
C ARG A 375 -13.36 16.96 -7.66
N ILE A 376 -12.44 16.00 -7.74
CA ILE A 376 -11.02 16.28 -7.88
C ILE A 376 -10.70 16.65 -9.33
N VAL A 377 -10.25 17.88 -9.54
CA VAL A 377 -9.77 18.40 -10.82
C VAL A 377 -8.42 19.10 -10.62
N ASP A 378 -7.54 19.00 -11.59
CA ASP A 378 -6.27 19.72 -11.51
C ASP A 378 -6.39 21.20 -11.98
N GLN A 379 -5.28 21.94 -11.91
CA GLN A 379 -5.22 23.34 -12.34
C GLN A 379 -5.55 23.55 -13.83
N ASP A 380 -5.45 22.51 -14.65
CA ASP A 380 -5.76 22.53 -16.09
C ASP A 380 -7.17 21.94 -16.36
N ASN A 381 -8.00 21.76 -15.31
CA ASN A 381 -9.33 21.17 -15.34
C ASN A 381 -9.35 19.73 -15.88
N ARG A 382 -8.26 18.98 -15.72
CA ARG A 382 -8.21 17.55 -16.04
C ARG A 382 -8.81 16.74 -14.89
N HIS A 383 -9.58 15.74 -15.24
CA HIS A 383 -10.17 14.81 -14.28
C HIS A 383 -9.16 13.73 -13.87
N ILE A 384 -9.09 13.50 -12.58
CA ILE A 384 -8.31 12.40 -12.01
C ILE A 384 -9.12 11.11 -12.20
N SER A 385 -8.49 10.10 -12.77
CA SER A 385 -9.13 8.80 -13.06
C SER A 385 -8.81 7.72 -12.04
N MET A 386 -7.69 7.86 -11.31
CA MET A 386 -7.27 6.89 -10.29
C MET A 386 -6.39 7.57 -9.25
N ILE A 387 -6.51 7.16 -7.99
CA ILE A 387 -5.60 7.50 -6.90
C ILE A 387 -4.93 6.20 -6.42
N GLU A 388 -3.61 6.22 -6.35
CA GLU A 388 -2.76 5.06 -6.02
C GLU A 388 -2.12 5.17 -4.64
N SER A 389 -1.99 6.37 -4.09
CA SER A 389 -1.60 6.60 -2.70
C SER A 389 -1.99 7.99 -2.23
N MET A 390 -2.15 8.13 -0.92
CA MET A 390 -2.50 9.39 -0.28
C MET A 390 -1.74 9.58 1.02
N ALA A 391 -1.51 10.84 1.37
CA ALA A 391 -1.09 11.28 2.70
C ALA A 391 -1.76 12.60 3.05
N ALA A 392 -1.90 12.90 4.34
CA ALA A 392 -2.40 14.18 4.82
C ALA A 392 -1.55 14.68 6.00
N ASP A 393 -1.53 15.99 6.19
CA ASP A 393 -0.89 16.60 7.35
C ASP A 393 -1.92 17.27 8.27
N ASP A 394 -1.47 17.70 9.44
CA ASP A 394 -2.28 18.38 10.43
C ASP A 394 -2.64 19.83 10.08
N LYS A 395 -2.22 20.33 8.90
CA LYS A 395 -2.50 21.67 8.40
C LYS A 395 -3.57 21.70 7.31
N GLY A 396 -4.20 20.54 7.04
CA GLY A 396 -5.21 20.40 6.01
C GLY A 396 -4.64 20.18 4.60
N ASN A 397 -3.35 19.89 4.45
CA ASN A 397 -2.82 19.50 3.15
C ASN A 397 -3.10 18.03 2.91
N VAL A 398 -3.65 17.73 1.74
CA VAL A 398 -3.85 16.35 1.24
C VAL A 398 -3.00 16.15 0.00
N PHE A 399 -2.19 15.12 0.03
CA PHE A 399 -1.27 14.74 -1.04
C PHE A 399 -1.77 13.46 -1.69
N MET A 400 -1.69 13.41 -3.01
CA MET A 400 -2.19 12.28 -3.78
C MET A 400 -1.22 11.95 -4.91
N HIS A 401 -0.98 10.68 -5.13
CA HIS A 401 -0.41 10.15 -6.34
C HIS A 401 -1.49 9.41 -7.10
N GLY A 402 -1.55 9.61 -8.41
CA GLY A 402 -2.59 9.01 -9.21
C GLY A 402 -2.37 9.20 -10.71
N SER A 403 -3.40 8.92 -11.49
CA SER A 403 -3.36 9.03 -12.92
C SER A 403 -4.56 9.75 -13.50
N TRP A 404 -4.35 10.38 -14.66
CA TRP A 404 -5.39 10.86 -15.57
C TRP A 404 -5.29 10.13 -16.91
N HIS A 405 -6.31 10.27 -17.75
CA HIS A 405 -6.21 9.82 -19.13
C HIS A 405 -5.18 10.68 -19.87
N ALA A 406 -4.12 10.07 -20.39
CA ALA A 406 -3.12 10.74 -21.17
C ALA A 406 -3.72 11.26 -22.48
N GLN A 407 -3.44 12.51 -22.82
CA GLN A 407 -3.91 13.13 -24.06
C GLN A 407 -2.92 12.93 -25.21
N SER A 408 -1.70 12.51 -24.90
CA SER A 408 -0.67 12.18 -25.88
C SER A 408 0.19 11.00 -25.44
N PRO A 409 0.89 10.31 -26.37
CA PRO A 409 1.80 9.23 -26.03
C PRO A 409 2.93 9.66 -25.06
N GLU A 410 3.37 10.92 -25.12
CA GLU A 410 4.42 11.43 -24.24
C GLU A 410 3.96 11.59 -22.79
N GLU A 411 2.65 11.68 -22.57
CA GLU A 411 2.05 11.71 -21.23
C GLU A 411 1.85 10.30 -20.64
N ALA A 412 1.95 9.26 -21.46
CA ALA A 412 1.68 7.87 -21.05
C ALA A 412 2.94 7.23 -20.46
N SER A 413 3.19 7.41 -19.17
CA SER A 413 4.35 6.82 -18.47
C SER A 413 4.42 5.30 -18.55
N TYR A 414 3.28 4.62 -18.54
CA TYR A 414 3.20 3.16 -18.69
C TYR A 414 3.82 2.63 -19.99
N ALA A 415 3.70 3.38 -21.09
CA ALA A 415 4.16 2.91 -22.39
C ALA A 415 5.66 2.62 -22.40
N TYR A 416 6.47 3.44 -21.72
CA TYR A 416 7.92 3.25 -21.67
C TYR A 416 8.33 2.01 -20.88
N VAL A 417 7.72 1.79 -19.74
CA VAL A 417 8.02 0.63 -18.88
C VAL A 417 7.63 -0.66 -19.58
N TRP A 418 6.47 -0.70 -20.22
CA TRP A 418 5.99 -1.90 -20.95
C TRP A 418 6.81 -2.17 -22.21
N GLN A 419 7.24 -1.14 -22.96
CA GLN A 419 8.11 -1.35 -24.11
C GLN A 419 9.47 -1.92 -23.67
N GLU A 420 10.06 -1.36 -22.63
CA GLU A 420 11.32 -1.86 -22.07
C GLU A 420 11.19 -3.32 -21.60
N LEU A 421 10.07 -3.66 -20.98
CA LEU A 421 9.76 -5.02 -20.57
C LEU A 421 9.63 -5.98 -21.75
N LEU A 422 8.97 -5.56 -22.82
CA LEU A 422 8.80 -6.35 -24.04
C LEU A 422 10.15 -6.58 -24.73
N ASP A 423 10.97 -5.55 -24.84
CA ASP A 423 12.30 -5.62 -25.44
C ASP A 423 13.19 -6.59 -24.64
N TYR A 424 13.21 -6.44 -23.31
CA TYR A 424 13.94 -7.33 -22.42
C TYR A 424 13.51 -8.80 -22.53
N LEU A 425 12.20 -9.09 -22.58
CA LEU A 425 11.68 -10.44 -22.72
C LEU A 425 12.00 -11.03 -24.10
N THR A 426 12.01 -10.19 -25.15
CA THR A 426 12.40 -10.60 -26.49
C THR A 426 13.87 -11.00 -26.55
N ASP A 427 14.76 -10.22 -25.94
CA ASP A 427 16.19 -10.50 -25.85
C ASP A 427 16.48 -11.79 -25.05
N LEU A 428 15.63 -12.14 -24.12
CA LEU A 428 15.71 -13.41 -23.37
C LEU A 428 15.15 -14.60 -24.14
N GLY A 429 14.65 -14.44 -25.36
CA GLY A 429 14.15 -15.52 -26.21
C GLY A 429 12.70 -15.96 -25.89
N PHE A 430 11.88 -15.07 -25.32
CA PHE A 430 10.45 -15.30 -25.07
C PHE A 430 9.51 -14.56 -26.04
N PRO A 431 9.62 -14.73 -27.37
CA PRO A 431 8.82 -13.97 -28.35
C PRO A 431 7.32 -14.28 -28.27
N ASN A 432 6.92 -15.40 -27.64
CA ASN A 432 5.51 -15.81 -27.52
C ASN A 432 4.78 -15.20 -26.33
N VAL A 433 5.46 -14.49 -25.43
CA VAL A 433 4.84 -13.73 -24.32
C VAL A 433 3.93 -12.64 -24.89
N LEU A 434 4.23 -12.11 -26.08
CA LEU A 434 3.37 -11.20 -26.83
C LEU A 434 1.96 -11.74 -27.06
N LYS A 435 1.77 -13.06 -27.27
CA LYS A 435 0.43 -13.64 -27.48
C LYS A 435 -0.38 -13.72 -26.16
N THR A 436 0.28 -13.98 -25.05
CA THR A 436 -0.36 -14.04 -23.74
C THR A 436 -0.68 -12.63 -23.22
N LEU A 437 0.19 -11.66 -23.53
CA LEU A 437 -0.06 -10.23 -23.24
C LEU A 437 -1.15 -9.64 -24.14
N HIS A 438 -1.40 -10.18 -25.33
CA HIS A 438 -2.50 -9.75 -26.21
C HIS A 438 -3.89 -10.04 -25.60
N VAL A 439 -4.04 -11.11 -24.82
CA VAL A 439 -5.29 -11.39 -24.08
C VAL A 439 -5.45 -10.42 -22.88
N ALA A 440 -4.34 -9.95 -22.31
CA ALA A 440 -4.32 -8.88 -21.32
C ALA A 440 -4.47 -7.47 -21.98
N GLN A 441 -4.34 -7.37 -23.31
CA GLN A 441 -4.30 -6.10 -24.03
C GLN A 441 -5.57 -5.26 -23.91
N ASP A 442 -6.75 -5.87 -23.77
CA ASP A 442 -7.98 -5.09 -23.56
C ASP A 442 -8.00 -4.37 -22.21
N HIS A 443 -7.36 -4.94 -21.19
CA HIS A 443 -7.13 -4.25 -19.92
C HIS A 443 -5.90 -3.33 -19.97
N THR A 444 -4.83 -3.74 -20.65
CA THR A 444 -3.56 -3.01 -20.77
C THR A 444 -3.69 -1.80 -21.68
N HIS A 445 -4.52 -1.84 -22.74
CA HIS A 445 -4.75 -0.68 -23.60
C HIS A 445 -5.33 0.52 -22.85
N LYS A 446 -6.19 0.28 -21.85
CA LYS A 446 -6.72 1.36 -20.98
C LYS A 446 -5.66 1.91 -20.02
N LEU A 447 -4.66 1.10 -19.64
CA LEU A 447 -3.56 1.52 -18.77
C LEU A 447 -2.43 2.24 -19.53
N LEU A 448 -2.15 1.84 -20.77
CA LEU A 448 -1.10 2.43 -21.62
C LEU A 448 -1.32 3.92 -21.97
N HIS A 449 -2.55 4.43 -21.80
CA HIS A 449 -2.91 5.81 -22.06
C HIS A 449 -3.09 6.65 -20.78
N ARG A 450 -2.40 6.31 -19.69
CA ARG A 450 -2.47 7.08 -18.45
C ARG A 450 -1.18 7.85 -18.19
N GLY A 451 -1.32 9.13 -17.93
CA GLY A 451 -0.28 9.96 -17.36
C GLY A 451 -0.29 9.85 -15.83
N GLN A 452 0.88 9.85 -15.23
CA GLN A 452 1.06 9.79 -13.77
C GLN A 452 1.34 11.17 -13.21
N PHE A 453 0.76 11.48 -12.05
CA PHE A 453 0.96 12.77 -11.40
C PHE A 453 1.06 12.61 -9.89
N PHE A 454 1.72 13.58 -9.28
CA PHE A 454 1.60 13.91 -7.87
C PHE A 454 0.76 15.17 -7.73
N SER A 455 -0.17 15.23 -6.80
CA SER A 455 -1.01 16.41 -6.57
C SER A 455 -1.15 16.77 -5.10
N HIS A 456 -1.50 18.01 -4.87
CA HIS A 456 -1.66 18.61 -3.55
C HIS A 456 -2.89 19.50 -3.52
N ALA A 457 -3.72 19.33 -2.50
CA ALA A 457 -4.82 20.21 -2.14
C ALA A 457 -4.63 20.74 -0.71
N ASN A 458 -5.06 21.95 -0.45
CA ASN A 458 -5.27 22.47 0.90
C ASN A 458 -6.77 22.55 1.18
N ILE A 459 -7.23 21.85 2.22
CA ILE A 459 -8.65 21.68 2.59
C ILE A 459 -8.94 22.45 3.91
N SER A 460 -8.20 23.49 4.20
CA SER A 460 -8.38 24.32 5.40
C SER A 460 -9.70 25.09 5.40
#